data_f8766f57e6387baa77a5a73c5f6a84d0
#
_entry.id   f8766f57e6387baa77a5a73c5f6a84d0
#
_cell.length_a   1.000
_cell.length_b   1.000
_cell.length_c   1.000
_cell.angle_alpha   90.00
_cell.angle_beta   90.00
_cell.angle_gamma   90.00
#
_symmetry.space_group_name_H-M   'P 1'
#
loop_
_entity.id
_entity.type
_entity.pdbx_description
1 polymer ?
#
loop_
_entity_poly.entity_id
_entity_poly.type
_entity_poly.pdbx_seq_one_letter_code
_entity_poly.pdbx_strand_id
1 'polypeptide(L)'
;RLAEQGRPWRRAALWAGLFLILTGLCDWYFVLYLFLFTAVTVVWHWATPPGRFGWRKLGRVLAPPLLAGLFFAVTLSFWLIPMVLEATRFRFMVRPAADLYILSASVMDFLVPNRLHALFRPASFTWIGNQIAPVSERTLAIGYGALALAVTALALARRQAAYWWMMALFFFMLALGPQWQWGNITWQEIPASALSGAELTSWTPYGLLNKLVPFMRISRSVSRFAVMVQLCVAVLAGMGLWHLLSVLRRRRGNTRLLAATVSVATIGVLLFEYWVAPYPLSPPDTPAWYAELAADPDPRAVLNLPMNYDRPGYLLYQTVHGKPLTVAYISRDD
;
A
#
# COMPACT_ATOMS: atom_id res chain seq x y z
N ARG A 1 4.87 -12.62 21.87
CA ARG A 1 5.22 -12.14 23.21
C ARG A 1 4.15 -12.46 24.26
N LEU A 2 2.85 -12.13 24.02
CA LEU A 2 1.78 -12.42 24.98
C LEU A 2 1.65 -13.91 25.30
N ALA A 3 1.72 -14.77 24.28
CA ALA A 3 1.67 -16.22 24.45
C ALA A 3 2.90 -16.77 25.19
N GLU A 4 4.07 -16.16 24.99
CA GLU A 4 5.31 -16.50 25.70
C GLU A 4 5.27 -16.08 27.17
N GLN A 5 4.51 -15.05 27.51
CA GLN A 5 4.34 -14.50 28.85
C GLN A 5 3.19 -15.13 29.64
N GLY A 6 2.50 -16.16 29.09
CA GLY A 6 1.33 -16.76 29.74
C GLY A 6 0.09 -15.86 29.84
N ARG A 7 0.09 -14.71 29.15
CA ARG A 7 -1.05 -13.77 29.14
C ARG A 7 -2.17 -14.27 28.22
N PRO A 8 -3.41 -13.77 28.34
CA PRO A 8 -4.57 -14.23 27.58
C PRO A 8 -4.46 -13.87 26.08
N TRP A 9 -3.52 -14.48 25.39
CA TRP A 9 -3.22 -14.26 23.97
C TRP A 9 -4.43 -14.60 23.06
N ARG A 10 -5.32 -15.52 23.49
CA ARG A 10 -6.49 -15.94 22.69
C ARG A 10 -7.43 -14.76 22.41
N ARG A 11 -7.70 -13.92 23.43
CA ARG A 11 -8.51 -12.70 23.23
C ARG A 11 -7.85 -11.74 22.24
N ALA A 12 -6.54 -11.53 22.35
CA ALA A 12 -5.80 -10.69 21.41
C ALA A 12 -5.82 -11.27 19.98
N ALA A 13 -5.74 -12.58 19.82
CA ALA A 13 -5.86 -13.25 18.52
C ALA A 13 -7.25 -13.11 17.91
N LEU A 14 -8.32 -13.22 18.71
CA LEU A 14 -9.69 -13.01 18.23
C LEU A 14 -9.92 -11.55 17.81
N TRP A 15 -9.42 -10.57 18.58
CA TRP A 15 -9.46 -9.16 18.16
C TRP A 15 -8.69 -8.92 16.87
N ALA A 16 -7.49 -9.51 16.74
CA ALA A 16 -6.72 -9.42 15.50
C ALA A 16 -7.49 -10.04 14.31
N GLY A 17 -8.15 -11.18 14.52
CA GLY A 17 -9.02 -11.80 13.51
C GLY A 17 -10.22 -10.92 13.15
N LEU A 18 -10.86 -10.27 14.13
CA LEU A 18 -11.95 -9.34 13.87
C LEU A 18 -11.49 -8.15 13.00
N PHE A 19 -10.35 -7.54 13.35
CA PHE A 19 -9.80 -6.45 12.53
C PHE A 19 -9.39 -6.94 11.13
N LEU A 20 -8.88 -8.17 11.02
CA LEU A 20 -8.58 -8.77 9.72
C LEU A 20 -9.85 -8.98 8.88
N ILE A 21 -10.97 -9.40 9.49
CA ILE A 21 -12.28 -9.50 8.84
C ILE A 21 -12.72 -8.12 8.34
N LEU A 22 -12.70 -7.10 9.20
CA LEU A 22 -13.07 -5.74 8.81
C LEU A 22 -12.19 -5.22 7.68
N THR A 23 -10.89 -5.50 7.71
CA THR A 23 -9.96 -5.18 6.63
C THR A 23 -10.34 -5.88 5.33
N GLY A 24 -10.66 -7.17 5.37
CA GLY A 24 -11.09 -7.96 4.20
C GLY A 24 -12.40 -7.47 3.59
N LEU A 25 -13.30 -6.95 4.41
CA LEU A 25 -14.54 -6.31 3.93
C LEU A 25 -14.29 -4.95 3.25
N CYS A 26 -13.16 -4.31 3.53
CA CYS A 26 -12.79 -3.03 2.90
C CYS A 26 -11.90 -3.23 1.67
N ASP A 27 -10.79 -3.96 1.82
CA ASP A 27 -9.81 -4.14 0.74
C ASP A 27 -8.93 -5.39 0.94
N TRP A 28 -8.93 -6.27 -0.06
CA TRP A 28 -8.17 -7.52 -0.05
C TRP A 28 -6.66 -7.33 -0.18
N TYR A 29 -6.18 -6.21 -0.72
CA TYR A 29 -4.75 -5.92 -0.76
C TYR A 29 -4.14 -5.82 0.65
N PHE A 30 -4.84 -5.15 1.56
CA PHE A 30 -4.37 -5.03 2.94
C PHE A 30 -4.38 -6.38 3.67
N VAL A 31 -5.31 -7.27 3.35
CA VAL A 31 -5.30 -8.65 3.89
C VAL A 31 -4.02 -9.37 3.48
N LEU A 32 -3.65 -9.31 2.19
CA LEU A 32 -2.39 -9.89 1.71
C LEU A 32 -1.18 -9.29 2.42
N TYR A 33 -1.14 -7.95 2.56
CA TYR A 33 -0.02 -7.27 3.23
C TYR A 33 0.10 -7.67 4.70
N LEU A 34 -1.02 -7.80 5.40
CA LEU A 34 -1.04 -8.27 6.79
C LEU A 34 -0.63 -9.74 6.93
N PHE A 35 -0.95 -10.60 5.98
CA PHE A 35 -0.42 -11.96 5.96
C PHE A 35 1.09 -11.99 5.77
N LEU A 36 1.63 -11.23 4.83
CA LEU A 36 3.08 -11.12 4.62
C LEU A 36 3.78 -10.53 5.86
N PHE A 37 3.22 -9.45 6.42
CA PHE A 37 3.72 -8.85 7.66
C PHE A 37 3.75 -9.87 8.80
N THR A 38 2.68 -10.65 8.95
CA THR A 38 2.57 -11.69 9.97
C THR A 38 3.59 -12.81 9.74
N ALA A 39 3.77 -13.26 8.49
CA ALA A 39 4.75 -14.29 8.15
C ALA A 39 6.17 -13.86 8.52
N VAL A 40 6.57 -12.65 8.12
CA VAL A 40 7.89 -12.08 8.47
C VAL A 40 8.02 -11.88 9.99
N THR A 41 6.96 -11.47 10.68
CA THR A 41 6.93 -11.36 12.15
C THR A 41 7.17 -12.72 12.82
N VAL A 42 6.53 -13.78 12.34
CA VAL A 42 6.71 -15.14 12.84
C VAL A 42 8.16 -15.58 12.66
N VAL A 43 8.71 -15.41 11.46
CA VAL A 43 10.12 -15.74 11.18
C VAL A 43 11.06 -14.96 12.09
N TRP A 44 10.85 -13.65 12.24
CA TRP A 44 11.66 -12.81 13.14
C TRP A 44 11.64 -13.31 14.58
N HIS A 45 10.45 -13.53 15.15
CA HIS A 45 10.33 -13.99 16.54
C HIS A 45 10.82 -15.43 16.74
N TRP A 46 10.73 -16.25 15.73
CA TRP A 46 11.30 -17.60 15.78
C TRP A 46 12.83 -17.58 15.75
N ALA A 47 13.41 -16.72 14.90
CA ALA A 47 14.86 -16.63 14.71
C ALA A 47 15.57 -15.83 15.83
N THR A 48 14.89 -14.90 16.51
CA THR A 48 15.51 -14.01 17.50
C THR A 48 15.41 -14.53 18.94
N PRO A 49 16.43 -14.30 19.81
CA PRO A 49 16.35 -14.63 21.25
C PRO A 49 15.20 -13.85 21.97
N PRO A 50 14.66 -14.36 23.08
CA PRO A 50 15.19 -15.38 23.97
C PRO A 50 14.74 -16.80 23.60
N GLY A 51 15.64 -17.75 23.81
CA GLY A 51 15.41 -19.19 23.66
C GLY A 51 16.06 -19.81 22.43
N ARG A 52 16.24 -21.15 22.49
CA ARG A 52 16.80 -21.91 21.39
C ARG A 52 15.83 -21.99 20.23
N PHE A 53 16.35 -21.95 19.00
CA PHE A 53 15.66 -22.30 17.78
C PHE A 53 15.02 -23.68 17.92
N GLY A 54 13.71 -23.81 17.83
CA GLY A 54 13.06 -25.09 18.03
C GLY A 54 11.55 -25.10 17.72
N TRP A 55 11.03 -26.31 17.46
CA TRP A 55 9.64 -26.54 17.06
C TRP A 55 8.61 -26.09 18.11
N ARG A 56 8.92 -26.24 19.40
CA ARG A 56 8.05 -25.78 20.50
C ARG A 56 7.92 -24.26 20.53
N LYS A 57 8.98 -23.53 20.19
CA LYS A 57 8.93 -22.06 20.07
C LYS A 57 8.12 -21.67 18.85
N LEU A 58 8.34 -22.33 17.72
CA LEU A 58 7.58 -22.10 16.50
C LEU A 58 6.06 -22.27 16.73
N GLY A 59 5.63 -23.35 17.37
CA GLY A 59 4.22 -23.58 17.70
C GLY A 59 3.61 -22.48 18.55
N ARG A 60 4.32 -21.95 19.54
CA ARG A 60 3.84 -20.82 20.37
C ARG A 60 3.75 -19.52 19.59
N VAL A 61 4.67 -19.26 18.67
CA VAL A 61 4.66 -18.05 17.83
C VAL A 61 3.56 -18.13 16.76
N LEU A 62 3.30 -19.34 16.23
CA LEU A 62 2.27 -19.56 15.21
C LEU A 62 0.84 -19.60 15.77
N ALA A 63 0.64 -20.03 17.00
CA ALA A 63 -0.71 -20.23 17.56
C ALA A 63 -1.61 -18.98 17.49
N PRO A 64 -1.16 -17.76 17.84
CA PRO A 64 -2.00 -16.57 17.76
C PRO A 64 -2.41 -16.21 16.33
N PRO A 65 -1.49 -16.13 15.34
CA PRO A 65 -1.89 -15.80 13.98
C PRO A 65 -2.71 -16.90 13.30
N LEU A 66 -2.48 -18.18 13.63
CA LEU A 66 -3.33 -19.28 13.12
C LEU A 66 -4.75 -19.18 13.67
N LEU A 67 -4.94 -18.85 14.95
CA LEU A 67 -6.28 -18.64 15.50
C LEU A 67 -6.98 -17.44 14.85
N ALA A 68 -6.27 -16.33 14.66
CA ALA A 68 -6.82 -15.15 13.98
C ALA A 68 -7.19 -15.44 12.51
N GLY A 69 -6.30 -16.14 11.80
CA GLY A 69 -6.53 -16.58 10.40
C GLY A 69 -7.66 -17.58 10.26
N LEU A 70 -7.78 -18.54 11.18
CA LEU A 70 -8.89 -19.48 11.20
C LEU A 70 -10.22 -18.77 11.44
N PHE A 71 -10.28 -17.85 12.40
CA PHE A 71 -11.46 -17.04 12.67
C PHE A 71 -11.86 -16.21 11.44
N PHE A 72 -10.91 -15.56 10.78
CA PHE A 72 -11.12 -14.86 9.52
C PHE A 72 -11.66 -15.78 8.42
N ALA A 73 -10.99 -16.92 8.20
CA ALA A 73 -11.35 -17.85 7.13
C ALA A 73 -12.74 -18.47 7.31
N VAL A 74 -13.10 -18.85 8.55
CA VAL A 74 -14.42 -19.39 8.87
C VAL A 74 -15.50 -18.33 8.70
N THR A 75 -15.27 -17.12 9.21
CA THR A 75 -16.27 -16.03 9.14
C THR A 75 -16.54 -15.59 7.71
N LEU A 76 -15.50 -15.47 6.86
CA LEU A 76 -15.63 -15.05 5.46
C LEU A 76 -15.66 -16.20 4.46
N SER A 77 -15.88 -17.46 4.92
CA SER A 77 -15.87 -18.65 4.07
C SER A 77 -16.84 -18.55 2.90
N PHE A 78 -18.03 -17.97 3.12
CA PHE A 78 -19.06 -17.78 2.09
C PHE A 78 -18.57 -16.89 0.92
N TRP A 79 -17.58 -16.03 1.14
CA TRP A 79 -16.95 -15.21 0.12
C TRP A 79 -15.65 -15.81 -0.40
N LEU A 80 -14.81 -16.33 0.51
CA LEU A 80 -13.51 -16.92 0.17
C LEU A 80 -13.65 -18.13 -0.74
N ILE A 81 -14.63 -19.01 -0.49
CA ILE A 81 -14.80 -20.22 -1.29
C ILE A 81 -15.10 -19.89 -2.76
N PRO A 82 -16.11 -19.05 -3.10
CA PRO A 82 -16.34 -18.63 -4.47
C PRO A 82 -15.12 -17.96 -5.11
N MET A 83 -14.47 -17.03 -4.39
CA MET A 83 -13.27 -16.34 -4.91
C MET A 83 -12.14 -17.31 -5.27
N VAL A 84 -11.87 -18.29 -4.42
CA VAL A 84 -10.83 -19.30 -4.70
C VAL A 84 -11.24 -20.19 -5.87
N LEU A 85 -12.48 -20.60 -5.95
CA LEU A 85 -13.00 -21.42 -7.06
C LEU A 85 -12.89 -20.65 -8.39
N GLU A 86 -13.28 -19.38 -8.43
CA GLU A 86 -13.15 -18.52 -9.61
C GLU A 86 -11.69 -18.32 -10.01
N ALA A 87 -10.82 -18.01 -9.05
CA ALA A 87 -9.38 -17.81 -9.30
C ALA A 87 -8.68 -19.09 -9.81
N THR A 88 -9.23 -20.27 -9.54
CA THR A 88 -8.69 -21.54 -10.08
C THR A 88 -9.24 -21.87 -11.46
N ARG A 89 -10.44 -21.41 -11.79
CA ARG A 89 -11.12 -21.68 -13.08
C ARG A 89 -10.73 -20.71 -14.17
N PHE A 90 -10.55 -19.43 -13.80
CA PHE A 90 -10.35 -18.33 -14.74
C PHE A 90 -9.02 -17.61 -14.50
N ARG A 91 -8.40 -17.12 -15.58
CA ARG A 91 -7.14 -16.38 -15.53
C ARG A 91 -7.31 -14.87 -15.71
N PHE A 92 -8.53 -14.37 -15.90
CA PHE A 92 -8.81 -12.95 -16.13
C PHE A 92 -8.32 -12.03 -14.97
N MET A 93 -8.18 -12.59 -13.78
CA MET A 93 -7.66 -11.83 -12.63
C MET A 93 -6.13 -11.66 -12.65
N VAL A 94 -5.42 -12.48 -13.45
CA VAL A 94 -3.95 -12.40 -13.54
C VAL A 94 -3.57 -11.25 -14.44
N ARG A 95 -2.76 -10.34 -13.94
CA ARG A 95 -2.33 -9.16 -14.69
C ARG A 95 -1.22 -9.48 -15.69
N PRO A 96 -1.19 -8.76 -16.84
CA PRO A 96 -0.03 -8.79 -17.73
C PRO A 96 1.26 -8.46 -16.97
N ALA A 97 2.35 -9.13 -17.32
CA ALA A 97 3.63 -8.88 -16.65
C ALA A 97 4.09 -7.42 -16.81
N ALA A 98 3.78 -6.76 -17.92
CA ALA A 98 4.09 -5.36 -18.15
C ALA A 98 3.48 -4.42 -17.08
N ASP A 99 2.24 -4.67 -16.64
CA ASP A 99 1.58 -3.87 -15.61
C ASP A 99 2.36 -3.89 -14.30
N LEU A 100 2.99 -5.01 -13.98
CA LEU A 100 3.78 -5.15 -12.75
C LEU A 100 5.03 -4.28 -12.76
N TYR A 101 5.61 -4.00 -13.93
CA TYR A 101 6.72 -3.06 -14.10
C TYR A 101 6.23 -1.60 -14.03
N ILE A 102 5.13 -1.30 -14.76
CA ILE A 102 4.57 0.05 -14.83
C ILE A 102 4.07 0.52 -13.46
N LEU A 103 3.40 -0.37 -12.71
CA LEU A 103 2.77 -0.05 -11.43
C LEU A 103 3.67 -0.33 -10.22
N SER A 104 4.97 -0.51 -10.44
CA SER A 104 5.97 -0.59 -9.39
C SER A 104 6.46 0.78 -8.96
N ALA A 105 6.91 0.90 -7.71
CA ALA A 105 7.55 2.11 -7.22
C ALA A 105 9.01 2.23 -7.70
N SER A 106 9.53 3.45 -7.74
CA SER A 106 10.97 3.71 -7.79
C SER A 106 11.49 4.18 -6.43
N VAL A 107 12.81 4.12 -6.25
CA VAL A 107 13.44 4.62 -5.02
C VAL A 107 13.11 6.09 -4.78
N MET A 108 13.10 6.90 -5.85
CA MET A 108 12.83 8.32 -5.76
C MET A 108 11.39 8.68 -5.41
N ASP A 109 10.42 7.80 -5.68
CA ASP A 109 9.01 8.05 -5.32
C ASP A 109 8.82 8.17 -3.80
N PHE A 110 9.68 7.52 -3.01
CA PHE A 110 9.66 7.63 -1.55
C PHE A 110 10.26 8.93 -1.03
N LEU A 111 11.01 9.65 -1.86
CA LEU A 111 11.72 10.88 -1.50
C LEU A 111 11.11 12.12 -2.13
N VAL A 112 10.50 12.01 -3.31
CA VAL A 112 9.91 13.15 -4.02
C VAL A 112 8.56 13.52 -3.40
N PRO A 113 8.40 14.76 -2.92
CA PRO A 113 7.16 15.21 -2.29
C PRO A 113 5.96 15.16 -3.25
N ASN A 114 4.76 15.14 -2.66
CA ASN A 114 3.53 15.15 -3.43
C ASN A 114 3.46 16.39 -4.34
N ARG A 115 3.22 16.20 -5.64
CA ARG A 115 3.08 17.27 -6.63
C ARG A 115 1.93 18.25 -6.35
N LEU A 116 0.97 17.86 -5.53
CA LEU A 116 -0.14 18.72 -5.11
C LEU A 116 0.24 19.64 -3.94
N HIS A 117 1.42 19.44 -3.34
CA HIS A 117 1.90 20.29 -2.27
C HIS A 117 2.23 21.69 -2.81
N ALA A 118 1.74 22.75 -2.14
CA ALA A 118 1.82 24.13 -2.63
C ALA A 118 3.25 24.61 -2.93
N LEU A 119 4.23 24.22 -2.08
CA LEU A 119 5.62 24.65 -2.23
C LEU A 119 6.47 23.70 -3.10
N PHE A 120 6.20 22.40 -3.07
CA PHE A 120 7.04 21.41 -3.76
C PHE A 120 6.54 21.07 -5.16
N ARG A 121 5.36 21.51 -5.53
CA ARG A 121 4.71 21.28 -6.81
C ARG A 121 5.62 21.43 -8.04
N PRO A 122 6.40 22.50 -8.20
CA PRO A 122 7.24 22.70 -9.39
C PRO A 122 8.32 21.63 -9.53
N ALA A 123 9.03 21.28 -8.44
CA ALA A 123 10.09 20.29 -8.44
C ALA A 123 9.58 18.86 -8.68
N SER A 124 8.47 18.51 -8.03
CA SER A 124 7.88 17.17 -8.18
C SER A 124 7.23 16.98 -9.55
N PHE A 125 6.72 18.04 -10.18
CA PHE A 125 6.11 17.95 -11.51
C PHE A 125 7.15 17.62 -12.59
N THR A 126 8.35 18.21 -12.56
CA THR A 126 9.41 17.90 -13.51
C THR A 126 9.92 16.47 -13.36
N TRP A 127 9.95 15.96 -12.14
CA TRP A 127 10.34 14.58 -11.86
C TRP A 127 9.31 13.56 -12.39
N ILE A 128 8.02 13.82 -12.20
CA ILE A 128 6.94 12.89 -12.50
C ILE A 128 6.43 13.02 -13.95
N GLY A 129 6.69 14.15 -14.63
CA GLY A 129 6.04 14.53 -15.88
C GLY A 129 6.21 13.57 -17.07
N ASN A 130 7.27 12.75 -17.10
CA ASN A 130 7.59 11.88 -18.22
C ASN A 130 7.36 10.38 -17.94
N GLN A 131 6.51 10.05 -16.98
CA GLN A 131 6.26 8.66 -16.59
C GLN A 131 5.10 8.06 -17.37
N ILE A 132 5.24 6.79 -17.73
CA ILE A 132 4.13 5.97 -18.27
C ILE A 132 3.18 5.49 -17.16
N ALA A 133 3.65 5.45 -15.91
CA ALA A 133 2.86 5.03 -14.76
C ALA A 133 1.87 6.12 -14.32
N PRO A 134 0.66 5.74 -13.86
CA PRO A 134 -0.27 6.70 -13.26
C PRO A 134 0.36 7.42 -12.06
N VAL A 135 0.22 8.74 -12.03
CA VAL A 135 0.81 9.57 -10.97
C VAL A 135 0.32 9.18 -9.57
N SER A 136 -0.94 8.75 -9.46
CA SER A 136 -1.52 8.26 -8.21
C SER A 136 -0.76 7.08 -7.62
N GLU A 137 -0.23 6.19 -8.46
CA GLU A 137 0.53 5.02 -8.02
C GLU A 137 2.00 5.35 -7.68
N ARG A 138 2.45 6.57 -8.00
CA ARG A 138 3.83 7.05 -7.81
C ARG A 138 3.97 8.14 -6.74
N THR A 139 2.88 8.50 -6.06
CA THR A 139 2.88 9.51 -5.00
C THR A 139 3.06 8.82 -3.65
N LEU A 140 4.31 8.45 -3.32
CA LEU A 140 4.65 7.57 -2.20
C LEU A 140 5.57 8.22 -1.16
N ALA A 141 5.78 9.53 -1.22
CA ALA A 141 6.71 10.25 -0.34
C ALA A 141 6.50 9.94 1.15
N ILE A 142 7.58 9.57 1.82
CA ILE A 142 7.57 9.24 3.25
C ILE A 142 7.48 10.50 4.13
N GLY A 143 7.97 11.64 3.63
CA GLY A 143 8.20 12.85 4.41
C GLY A 143 9.58 12.85 5.10
N TYR A 144 10.28 13.97 4.97
CA TYR A 144 11.64 14.09 5.49
C TYR A 144 11.68 14.13 7.03
N GLY A 145 10.68 14.75 7.65
CA GLY A 145 10.54 14.78 9.11
C GLY A 145 10.31 13.39 9.69
N ALA A 146 9.44 12.60 9.09
CA ALA A 146 9.21 11.21 9.50
C ALA A 146 10.47 10.35 9.31
N LEU A 147 11.17 10.52 8.19
CA LEU A 147 12.41 9.78 7.90
C LEU A 147 13.53 10.17 8.89
N ALA A 148 13.71 11.45 9.18
CA ALA A 148 14.70 11.93 10.15
C ALA A 148 14.44 11.34 11.56
N LEU A 149 13.18 11.29 11.99
CA LEU A 149 12.80 10.66 13.26
C LEU A 149 13.03 9.15 13.23
N ALA A 150 12.74 8.47 12.13
CA ALA A 150 13.00 7.05 11.98
C ALA A 150 14.50 6.73 12.06
N VAL A 151 15.36 7.55 11.44
CA VAL A 151 16.82 7.46 11.58
C VAL A 151 17.24 7.72 13.03
N THR A 152 16.63 8.69 13.71
CA THR A 152 16.86 8.95 15.13
C THR A 152 16.52 7.73 16.00
N ALA A 153 15.45 6.99 15.69
CA ALA A 153 15.14 5.73 16.36
C ALA A 153 16.24 4.68 16.18
N LEU A 154 16.82 4.60 14.97
CA LEU A 154 17.93 3.68 14.72
C LEU A 154 19.19 4.06 15.55
N ALA A 155 19.48 5.35 15.67
CA ALA A 155 20.62 5.84 16.43
C ALA A 155 20.46 5.63 17.96
N LEU A 156 19.26 5.91 18.50
CA LEU A 156 19.03 5.95 19.96
C LEU A 156 18.44 4.62 20.51
N ALA A 157 17.75 3.82 19.70
CA ALA A 157 17.01 2.63 20.13
C ALA A 157 17.17 1.44 19.17
N ARG A 158 18.35 1.27 18.59
CA ARG A 158 18.59 0.37 17.46
C ARG A 158 18.08 -1.07 17.66
N ARG A 159 18.17 -1.64 18.86
CA ARG A 159 17.66 -3.00 19.15
C ARG A 159 16.14 -3.12 18.99
N GLN A 160 15.40 -2.07 19.39
CA GLN A 160 13.94 -2.03 19.25
C GLN A 160 13.52 -1.61 17.86
N ALA A 161 14.29 -0.71 17.23
CA ALA A 161 14.05 -0.20 15.89
C ALA A 161 14.38 -1.24 14.80
N ALA A 162 15.32 -2.19 15.05
CA ALA A 162 15.80 -3.14 14.06
C ALA A 162 14.68 -3.96 13.39
N TYR A 163 13.69 -4.41 14.15
CA TYR A 163 12.54 -5.12 13.63
C TYR A 163 11.73 -4.26 12.64
N TRP A 164 11.42 -3.03 13.00
CA TRP A 164 10.63 -2.14 12.16
C TRP A 164 11.40 -1.67 10.93
N TRP A 165 12.71 -1.47 11.04
CA TRP A 165 13.57 -1.18 9.89
C TRP A 165 13.66 -2.37 8.93
N MET A 166 13.79 -3.58 9.45
CA MET A 166 13.77 -4.80 8.63
C MET A 166 12.42 -4.96 7.91
N MET A 167 11.31 -4.71 8.60
CA MET A 167 9.98 -4.72 7.99
C MET A 167 9.83 -3.63 6.93
N ALA A 168 10.28 -2.40 7.20
CA ALA A 168 10.26 -1.31 6.23
C ALA A 168 11.06 -1.68 4.98
N LEU A 169 12.27 -2.23 5.15
CA LEU A 169 13.11 -2.67 4.05
C LEU A 169 12.45 -3.80 3.24
N PHE A 170 11.85 -4.78 3.91
CA PHE A 170 11.17 -5.89 3.24
C PHE A 170 10.03 -5.38 2.34
N PHE A 171 9.15 -4.54 2.87
CA PHE A 171 8.05 -3.99 2.07
C PHE A 171 8.51 -2.97 1.04
N PHE A 172 9.58 -2.23 1.30
CA PHE A 172 10.22 -1.36 0.31
C PHE A 172 10.72 -2.16 -0.89
N MET A 173 11.42 -3.27 -0.65
CA MET A 173 11.87 -4.17 -1.72
C MET A 173 10.71 -4.78 -2.51
N LEU A 174 9.58 -5.07 -1.86
CA LEU A 174 8.37 -5.52 -2.56
C LEU A 174 7.75 -4.41 -3.40
N ALA A 175 7.70 -3.17 -2.89
CA ALA A 175 7.14 -2.03 -3.62
C ALA A 175 7.93 -1.69 -4.89
N LEU A 176 9.24 -1.92 -4.90
CA LEU A 176 10.10 -1.76 -6.08
C LEU A 176 9.80 -2.78 -7.20
N GLY A 177 9.08 -3.85 -6.90
CA GLY A 177 8.56 -4.80 -7.87
C GLY A 177 9.59 -5.71 -8.53
N PRO A 178 9.29 -6.13 -9.78
CA PRO A 178 10.11 -7.10 -10.49
C PRO A 178 11.46 -6.56 -10.97
N GLN A 179 11.63 -5.26 -11.03
CA GLN A 179 12.86 -4.58 -11.42
C GLN A 179 13.07 -3.37 -10.52
N TRP A 180 14.26 -3.25 -9.94
CA TRP A 180 14.57 -2.10 -9.11
C TRP A 180 14.85 -0.87 -9.99
N GLN A 181 14.04 0.15 -9.77
CA GLN A 181 14.09 1.39 -10.51
C GLN A 181 14.55 2.51 -9.58
N TRP A 182 15.50 3.29 -10.07
CA TRP A 182 15.93 4.48 -9.34
C TRP A 182 14.98 5.66 -9.54
N GLY A 183 14.53 5.84 -10.78
CA GLY A 183 13.69 6.95 -11.22
C GLY A 183 12.50 6.55 -12.08
N ASN A 184 12.20 7.38 -13.07
CA ASN A 184 11.10 7.15 -14.00
C ASN A 184 11.31 5.91 -14.84
N ILE A 185 10.24 5.19 -15.10
CA ILE A 185 10.25 4.08 -16.06
C ILE A 185 9.72 4.54 -17.42
N THR A 186 10.35 4.05 -18.49
CA THR A 186 9.94 4.25 -19.88
C THR A 186 9.57 2.90 -20.50
N TRP A 187 8.84 2.93 -21.62
CA TRP A 187 8.49 1.71 -22.35
C TRP A 187 9.71 0.88 -22.77
N GLN A 188 10.84 1.52 -23.01
CA GLN A 188 12.10 0.88 -23.45
C GLN A 188 12.76 0.07 -22.33
N GLU A 189 12.46 0.40 -21.06
CA GLU A 189 13.03 -0.27 -19.88
C GLU A 189 12.21 -1.50 -19.47
N ILE A 190 11.01 -1.68 -20.03
CA ILE A 190 10.19 -2.86 -19.80
C ILE A 190 10.73 -4.01 -20.67
N PRO A 191 11.05 -5.18 -20.07
CA PRO A 191 11.51 -6.32 -20.86
C PRO A 191 10.52 -6.71 -21.97
N ALA A 192 11.04 -6.98 -23.18
CA ALA A 192 10.21 -7.38 -24.31
C ALA A 192 9.37 -8.65 -24.01
N SER A 193 9.89 -9.56 -23.19
CA SER A 193 9.14 -10.73 -22.72
C SER A 193 7.90 -10.36 -21.90
N ALA A 194 7.98 -9.31 -21.08
CA ALA A 194 6.84 -8.81 -20.30
C ALA A 194 5.79 -8.15 -21.22
N LEU A 195 6.22 -7.44 -22.25
CA LEU A 195 5.34 -6.82 -23.24
C LEU A 195 4.65 -7.84 -24.16
N SER A 196 5.29 -8.99 -24.41
CA SER A 196 4.72 -10.09 -25.22
C SER A 196 3.77 -11.01 -24.43
N GLY A 197 3.48 -10.70 -23.17
CA GLY A 197 2.58 -11.50 -22.34
C GLY A 197 3.21 -12.76 -21.73
N ALA A 198 4.55 -12.89 -21.78
CA ALA A 198 5.25 -14.00 -21.14
C ALA A 198 5.14 -13.91 -19.60
N GLU A 199 5.33 -15.04 -18.92
CA GLU A 199 5.37 -15.08 -17.47
C GLU A 199 6.52 -14.23 -16.89
N LEU A 200 6.29 -13.68 -15.69
CA LEU A 200 7.26 -12.84 -15.01
C LEU A 200 8.55 -13.62 -14.70
N THR A 201 9.66 -13.20 -15.29
CA THR A 201 11.00 -13.73 -15.01
C THR A 201 11.80 -12.71 -14.21
N SER A 202 11.68 -12.74 -12.90
CA SER A 202 12.39 -11.83 -12.02
C SER A 202 12.92 -12.55 -10.78
N TRP A 203 14.13 -12.16 -10.34
CA TRP A 203 14.82 -12.67 -9.16
C TRP A 203 14.71 -11.70 -7.96
N THR A 204 13.98 -10.62 -8.08
CA THR A 204 13.72 -9.72 -6.96
C THR A 204 12.85 -10.43 -5.90
N PRO A 205 12.83 -9.92 -4.64
CA PRO A 205 11.93 -10.45 -3.62
C PRO A 205 10.47 -10.49 -4.06
N TYR A 206 10.01 -9.48 -4.81
CA TYR A 206 8.68 -9.47 -5.40
C TYR A 206 8.50 -10.58 -6.42
N GLY A 207 9.44 -10.76 -7.36
CA GLY A 207 9.38 -11.80 -8.38
C GLY A 207 9.36 -13.20 -7.78
N LEU A 208 10.14 -13.45 -6.73
CA LEU A 208 10.13 -14.73 -6.00
C LEU A 208 8.77 -14.97 -5.32
N LEU A 209 8.23 -13.98 -4.61
CA LEU A 209 6.92 -14.10 -3.99
C LEU A 209 5.80 -14.25 -5.01
N ASN A 210 5.86 -13.58 -6.14
CA ASN A 210 4.89 -13.72 -7.23
C ASN A 210 4.83 -15.16 -7.76
N LYS A 211 5.96 -15.88 -7.77
CA LYS A 211 6.02 -17.31 -8.13
C LYS A 211 5.47 -18.22 -7.03
N LEU A 212 5.76 -17.90 -5.77
CA LEU A 212 5.46 -18.78 -4.62
C LEU A 212 4.04 -18.56 -4.08
N VAL A 213 3.51 -17.34 -4.15
CA VAL A 213 2.22 -16.96 -3.57
C VAL A 213 1.23 -16.64 -4.69
N PRO A 214 0.26 -17.52 -4.98
CA PRO A 214 -0.68 -17.34 -6.10
C PRO A 214 -1.42 -16.01 -6.08
N PHE A 215 -1.81 -15.52 -4.89
CA PHE A 215 -2.53 -14.24 -4.73
C PHE A 215 -1.69 -13.00 -5.11
N MET A 216 -0.36 -13.11 -5.16
CA MET A 216 0.49 -12.04 -5.66
C MET A 216 0.25 -11.74 -7.14
N ARG A 217 -0.13 -12.76 -7.93
CA ARG A 217 -0.41 -12.62 -9.37
C ARG A 217 -1.67 -11.80 -9.66
N ILE A 218 -2.58 -11.72 -8.68
CA ILE A 218 -3.83 -10.97 -8.78
C ILE A 218 -3.64 -9.51 -8.35
N SER A 219 -2.55 -9.21 -7.64
CA SER A 219 -2.25 -7.86 -7.16
C SER A 219 -1.95 -6.93 -8.33
N ARG A 220 -2.78 -5.90 -8.51
CA ARG A 220 -2.67 -4.94 -9.61
C ARG A 220 -1.50 -3.97 -9.43
N SER A 221 -1.41 -3.34 -8.27
CA SER A 221 -0.50 -2.22 -8.04
C SER A 221 0.58 -2.60 -7.03
N VAL A 222 1.77 -2.85 -7.55
CA VAL A 222 2.93 -3.26 -6.77
C VAL A 222 3.38 -2.14 -5.82
N SER A 223 3.34 -0.89 -6.28
CA SER A 223 3.68 0.31 -5.51
C SER A 223 2.91 0.43 -4.18
N ARG A 224 1.72 -0.15 -4.06
CA ARG A 224 0.89 -0.10 -2.84
C ARG A 224 1.51 -0.78 -1.62
N PHE A 225 2.50 -1.63 -1.79
CA PHE A 225 3.31 -2.11 -0.66
C PHE A 225 3.97 -0.97 0.13
N ALA A 226 4.12 0.21 -0.47
CA ALA A 226 4.60 1.43 0.19
C ALA A 226 3.76 1.83 1.42
N VAL A 227 2.47 1.48 1.48
CA VAL A 227 1.63 1.71 2.67
C VAL A 227 2.21 1.01 3.91
N MET A 228 2.76 -0.19 3.73
CA MET A 228 3.41 -0.91 4.82
C MET A 228 4.76 -0.30 5.19
N VAL A 229 5.48 0.27 4.22
CA VAL A 229 6.70 1.06 4.49
C VAL A 229 6.35 2.28 5.35
N GLN A 230 5.31 3.03 4.96
CA GLN A 230 4.85 4.21 5.69
C GLN A 230 4.39 3.85 7.11
N LEU A 231 3.68 2.74 7.30
CA LEU A 231 3.31 2.23 8.62
C LEU A 231 4.56 1.97 9.49
N CYS A 232 5.55 1.28 8.94
CA CYS A 232 6.79 0.98 9.67
C CYS A 232 7.55 2.26 10.02
N VAL A 233 7.66 3.20 9.08
CA VAL A 233 8.31 4.49 9.30
C VAL A 233 7.56 5.33 10.33
N ALA A 234 6.23 5.33 10.33
CA ALA A 234 5.43 6.04 11.34
C ALA A 234 5.71 5.50 12.75
N VAL A 235 5.80 4.18 12.93
CA VAL A 235 6.18 3.58 14.21
C VAL A 235 7.60 3.97 14.60
N LEU A 236 8.55 3.90 13.67
CA LEU A 236 9.93 4.32 13.89
C LEU A 236 10.04 5.80 14.25
N ALA A 237 9.28 6.67 13.58
CA ALA A 237 9.24 8.09 13.89
C ALA A 237 8.71 8.36 15.31
N GLY A 238 7.65 7.67 15.72
CA GLY A 238 7.15 7.72 17.09
C GLY A 238 8.19 7.26 18.13
N MET A 239 8.91 6.17 17.84
CA MET A 239 10.02 5.69 18.67
C MET A 239 11.17 6.70 18.72
N GLY A 240 11.53 7.30 17.59
CA GLY A 240 12.59 8.32 17.49
C GLY A 240 12.24 9.55 18.32
N LEU A 241 11.04 10.07 18.17
CA LEU A 241 10.55 11.20 18.97
C LEU A 241 10.55 10.89 20.47
N TRP A 242 10.03 9.71 20.85
CA TRP A 242 10.04 9.26 22.25
C TRP A 242 11.44 9.26 22.86
N HIS A 243 12.40 8.68 22.17
CA HIS A 243 13.78 8.59 22.65
C HIS A 243 14.47 9.96 22.65
N LEU A 244 14.23 10.79 21.64
CA LEU A 244 14.73 12.17 21.57
C LEU A 244 14.24 12.99 22.79
N LEU A 245 12.94 12.95 23.06
CA LEU A 245 12.35 13.64 24.21
C LEU A 245 12.89 13.09 25.53
N SER A 246 13.14 11.79 25.62
CA SER A 246 13.73 11.17 26.81
C SER A 246 15.16 11.64 27.06
N VAL A 247 15.98 11.79 26.03
CA VAL A 247 17.35 12.35 26.11
C VAL A 247 17.31 13.81 26.54
N LEU A 248 16.42 14.60 25.93
CA LEU A 248 16.29 16.04 26.29
C LEU A 248 15.87 16.22 27.75
N ARG A 249 14.93 15.44 28.25
CA ARG A 249 14.51 15.48 29.66
C ARG A 249 15.64 15.14 30.61
N ARG A 250 16.50 14.18 30.29
CA ARG A 250 17.63 13.80 31.14
C ARG A 250 18.71 14.89 31.22
N ARG A 251 18.91 15.64 30.13
CA ARG A 251 19.99 16.65 30.04
C ARG A 251 19.63 18.00 30.67
N ARG A 252 18.36 18.38 30.67
CA ARG A 252 17.94 19.77 31.02
C ARG A 252 16.96 19.89 32.19
N GLY A 253 16.70 18.82 32.97
CA GLY A 253 15.77 18.85 34.12
C GLY A 253 14.29 19.01 33.69
N ASN A 254 13.52 19.84 34.42
CA ASN A 254 12.09 20.00 34.16
C ASN A 254 11.82 20.77 32.85
N THR A 255 11.66 20.02 31.78
CA THR A 255 11.57 20.53 30.41
C THR A 255 10.22 20.20 29.77
N ARG A 256 9.14 20.28 30.57
CA ARG A 256 7.78 20.05 30.01
C ARG A 256 7.49 20.97 28.82
N LEU A 257 7.87 22.25 28.95
CA LEU A 257 7.70 23.24 27.89
C LEU A 257 8.53 22.87 26.66
N LEU A 258 9.80 22.53 26.82
CA LEU A 258 10.66 22.13 25.70
C LEU A 258 10.13 20.85 25.02
N ALA A 259 9.68 19.86 25.79
CA ALA A 259 9.10 18.64 25.24
C ALA A 259 7.80 18.93 24.45
N ALA A 260 6.94 19.81 24.99
CA ALA A 260 5.73 20.25 24.30
C ALA A 260 6.08 21.00 23.01
N THR A 261 7.02 21.94 23.05
CA THR A 261 7.46 22.70 21.85
C THR A 261 8.02 21.78 20.77
N VAL A 262 8.90 20.83 21.14
CA VAL A 262 9.46 19.86 20.18
C VAL A 262 8.36 18.98 19.59
N SER A 263 7.39 18.52 20.41
CA SER A 263 6.28 17.71 19.91
C SER A 263 5.38 18.49 18.96
N VAL A 264 5.01 19.73 19.32
CA VAL A 264 4.18 20.61 18.47
C VAL A 264 4.91 20.95 17.16
N ALA A 265 6.21 21.30 17.23
CA ALA A 265 7.01 21.56 16.05
C ALA A 265 7.09 20.34 15.14
N THR A 266 7.29 19.15 15.71
CA THR A 266 7.31 17.89 14.94
C THR A 266 5.96 17.66 14.24
N ILE A 267 4.84 17.80 14.96
CA ILE A 267 3.50 17.66 14.38
C ILE A 267 3.30 18.71 13.27
N GLY A 268 3.71 19.96 13.50
CA GLY A 268 3.64 21.02 12.51
C GLY A 268 4.43 20.70 11.22
N VAL A 269 5.65 20.19 11.35
CA VAL A 269 6.47 19.76 10.20
C VAL A 269 5.79 18.61 9.44
N LEU A 270 5.33 17.58 10.14
CA LEU A 270 4.67 16.44 9.51
C LEU A 270 3.37 16.87 8.80
N LEU A 271 2.54 17.68 9.44
CA LEU A 271 1.33 18.20 8.81
C LEU A 271 1.66 19.06 7.59
N PHE A 272 2.69 19.89 7.67
CA PHE A 272 3.15 20.70 6.55
C PHE A 272 3.62 19.85 5.36
N GLU A 273 4.42 18.80 5.59
CA GLU A 273 4.94 17.92 4.52
C GLU A 273 3.83 17.18 3.77
N TYR A 274 2.71 16.88 4.43
CA TYR A 274 1.56 16.23 3.82
C TYR A 274 0.42 17.19 3.46
N TRP A 275 0.64 18.51 3.60
CA TRP A 275 -0.40 19.50 3.37
C TRP A 275 -0.71 19.66 1.89
N VAL A 276 -1.93 19.27 1.52
CA VAL A 276 -2.48 19.39 0.16
C VAL A 276 -3.79 20.19 0.23
N ALA A 277 -3.65 21.48 0.54
CA ALA A 277 -4.81 22.37 0.60
C ALA A 277 -4.46 23.75 -0.01
N PRO A 278 -5.38 24.34 -0.80
CA PRO A 278 -6.63 23.72 -1.24
C PRO A 278 -6.37 22.57 -2.24
N TYR A 279 -7.14 21.49 -2.13
CA TYR A 279 -7.06 20.41 -3.12
C TYR A 279 -7.58 20.92 -4.46
N PRO A 280 -6.86 20.74 -5.57
CA PRO A 280 -7.31 21.21 -6.87
C PRO A 280 -8.54 20.42 -7.31
N LEU A 281 -9.64 21.13 -7.48
CA LEU A 281 -10.89 20.60 -8.00
C LEU A 281 -11.05 21.03 -9.46
N SER A 282 -11.51 20.12 -10.29
CA SER A 282 -11.97 20.45 -11.64
C SER A 282 -13.50 20.33 -11.68
N PRO A 283 -14.21 21.28 -12.31
CA PRO A 283 -15.62 21.09 -12.56
C PRO A 283 -15.84 19.86 -13.44
N PRO A 284 -16.98 19.16 -13.32
CA PRO A 284 -17.31 18.07 -14.19
C PRO A 284 -17.39 18.58 -15.64
N ASP A 285 -16.57 18.01 -16.52
CA ASP A 285 -16.59 18.30 -17.97
C ASP A 285 -17.73 17.48 -18.61
N THR A 286 -18.96 17.95 -18.43
CA THR A 286 -20.14 17.30 -19.01
C THR A 286 -20.64 18.14 -20.18
N PRO A 287 -20.50 17.68 -21.44
CA PRO A 287 -21.02 18.38 -22.60
C PRO A 287 -22.52 18.64 -22.50
N ALA A 288 -22.93 19.85 -22.89
CA ALA A 288 -24.32 20.30 -22.73
C ALA A 288 -25.35 19.43 -23.49
N TRP A 289 -24.98 18.83 -24.62
CA TRP A 289 -25.83 17.94 -25.40
C TRP A 289 -26.33 16.70 -24.64
N TYR A 290 -25.67 16.27 -23.56
CA TYR A 290 -26.18 15.18 -22.71
C TYR A 290 -27.46 15.57 -21.96
N ALA A 291 -27.68 16.89 -21.71
CA ALA A 291 -28.96 17.38 -21.18
C ALA A 291 -30.09 17.28 -22.21
N GLU A 292 -29.77 17.52 -23.50
CA GLU A 292 -30.71 17.31 -24.61
C GLU A 292 -31.07 15.84 -24.76
N LEU A 293 -30.05 14.96 -24.65
CA LEU A 293 -30.23 13.51 -24.68
C LEU A 293 -31.09 13.00 -23.52
N ALA A 294 -31.02 13.66 -22.35
CA ALA A 294 -31.86 13.34 -21.20
C ALA A 294 -33.33 13.67 -21.44
N ALA A 295 -33.61 14.71 -22.23
CA ALA A 295 -34.99 15.15 -22.57
C ALA A 295 -35.62 14.28 -23.67
N ASP A 296 -34.83 13.50 -24.41
CA ASP A 296 -35.33 12.56 -25.42
C ASP A 296 -36.03 11.36 -24.75
N PRO A 297 -37.33 11.12 -24.98
CA PRO A 297 -38.08 10.05 -24.36
C PRO A 297 -37.73 8.66 -24.89
N ASP A 298 -36.96 8.53 -25.97
CA ASP A 298 -36.61 7.26 -26.59
C ASP A 298 -35.62 6.45 -25.67
N PRO A 299 -35.94 5.19 -25.33
CA PRO A 299 -35.14 4.39 -24.41
C PRO A 299 -33.87 3.78 -25.04
N ARG A 300 -33.35 4.35 -26.11
CA ARG A 300 -32.16 3.87 -26.80
C ARG A 300 -30.92 3.88 -25.91
N ALA A 301 -30.03 2.90 -26.12
CA ALA A 301 -28.71 2.91 -25.49
C ALA A 301 -27.78 3.91 -26.18
N VAL A 302 -26.85 4.49 -25.41
CA VAL A 302 -25.87 5.47 -25.88
C VAL A 302 -24.53 4.78 -26.16
N LEU A 303 -24.00 5.00 -27.38
CA LEU A 303 -22.65 4.63 -27.76
C LEU A 303 -21.79 5.89 -27.88
N ASN A 304 -20.80 6.02 -27.00
CA ASN A 304 -19.83 7.12 -27.06
C ASN A 304 -18.68 6.75 -28.04
N LEU A 305 -18.42 7.63 -29.00
CA LEU A 305 -17.33 7.48 -29.96
C LEU A 305 -16.29 8.61 -29.82
N PRO A 306 -14.99 8.32 -29.95
CA PRO A 306 -14.40 6.99 -30.07
C PRO A 306 -14.60 6.17 -28.79
N MET A 307 -14.79 4.85 -28.94
CA MET A 307 -14.89 3.98 -27.76
C MET A 307 -13.58 4.00 -26.98
N ASN A 308 -13.65 4.49 -25.77
CA ASN A 308 -12.53 4.51 -24.86
C ASN A 308 -12.95 3.87 -23.52
N TYR A 309 -12.60 2.61 -23.36
CA TYR A 309 -12.93 1.81 -22.17
C TYR A 309 -12.30 2.37 -20.88
N ASP A 310 -11.16 3.08 -21.00
CA ASP A 310 -10.44 3.65 -19.86
C ASP A 310 -10.99 5.02 -19.42
N ARG A 311 -12.01 5.56 -20.08
CA ARG A 311 -12.57 6.88 -19.78
C ARG A 311 -13.75 6.79 -18.80
N PRO A 312 -13.56 7.01 -17.49
CA PRO A 312 -14.66 6.97 -16.52
C PRO A 312 -15.70 8.08 -16.72
N GLY A 313 -15.37 9.11 -17.51
CA GLY A 313 -16.27 10.23 -17.82
C GLY A 313 -17.59 9.78 -18.44
N TYR A 314 -17.63 8.70 -19.18
CA TYR A 314 -18.89 8.19 -19.76
C TYR A 314 -19.90 7.76 -18.70
N LEU A 315 -19.44 7.20 -17.58
CA LEU A 315 -20.28 6.87 -16.43
C LEU A 315 -20.82 8.13 -15.74
N LEU A 316 -19.99 9.19 -15.67
CA LEU A 316 -20.45 10.51 -15.16
C LEU A 316 -21.54 11.08 -16.07
N TYR A 317 -21.36 11.03 -17.39
CA TYR A 317 -22.36 11.53 -18.35
C TYR A 317 -23.68 10.75 -18.28
N GLN A 318 -23.60 9.44 -17.98
CA GLN A 318 -24.79 8.61 -17.75
C GLN A 318 -25.65 9.15 -16.60
N THR A 319 -25.06 9.72 -15.55
CA THR A 319 -25.83 10.31 -14.45
C THR A 319 -26.68 11.52 -14.89
N VAL A 320 -26.31 12.17 -16.00
CA VAL A 320 -27.04 13.30 -16.59
C VAL A 320 -28.16 12.81 -17.52
N HIS A 321 -27.86 11.91 -18.47
CA HIS A 321 -28.86 11.48 -19.48
C HIS A 321 -29.69 10.27 -19.04
N GLY A 322 -29.30 9.52 -18.03
CA GLY A 322 -30.06 8.40 -17.48
C GLY A 322 -30.25 7.17 -18.40
N LYS A 323 -29.70 7.21 -19.61
CA LYS A 323 -29.89 6.14 -20.62
C LYS A 323 -28.83 5.04 -20.44
N PRO A 324 -29.12 3.78 -20.83
CA PRO A 324 -28.14 2.71 -20.85
C PRO A 324 -26.93 3.06 -21.71
N LEU A 325 -25.74 2.64 -21.27
CA LEU A 325 -24.51 2.71 -22.09
C LEU A 325 -24.26 1.35 -22.74
N THR A 326 -23.82 1.36 -24.00
CA THR A 326 -23.38 0.14 -24.69
C THR A 326 -21.98 -0.29 -24.24
N VAL A 327 -21.16 0.68 -23.81
CA VAL A 327 -19.79 0.49 -23.35
C VAL A 327 -19.55 1.45 -22.20
N ALA A 328 -18.97 0.94 -21.11
CA ALA A 328 -18.61 1.74 -19.95
C ALA A 328 -17.23 1.32 -19.42
N TYR A 329 -16.60 2.19 -18.63
CA TYR A 329 -15.40 1.85 -17.89
C TYR A 329 -15.70 0.71 -16.90
N ILE A 330 -14.98 -0.38 -17.05
CA ILE A 330 -14.92 -1.47 -16.10
C ILE A 330 -13.49 -1.62 -15.60
N SER A 331 -13.32 -1.88 -14.32
CA SER A 331 -11.97 -1.93 -13.72
C SER A 331 -11.15 -3.15 -14.16
N ARG A 332 -11.77 -4.08 -14.87
CA ARG A 332 -11.14 -5.30 -15.43
C ARG A 332 -11.81 -5.65 -16.74
N ASP A 333 -10.97 -5.87 -17.76
CA ASP A 333 -11.42 -6.44 -19.02
C ASP A 333 -11.54 -7.96 -18.85
N ASP A 334 -12.64 -8.52 -19.29
CA ASP A 334 -12.88 -9.97 -19.33
C ASP A 334 -12.20 -10.61 -20.54
#